data_4f47192c16805531543ce011f192240d
#
_entry.id   4f47192c16805531543ce011f192240d
#
_cell.length_a   1.000
_cell.length_b   1.000
_cell.length_c   1.000
_cell.angle_alpha   90.00
_cell.angle_beta   90.00
_cell.angle_gamma   90.00
#
_symmetry.space_group_name_H-M   'P 1'
#
loop_
_entity.id
_entity.type
_entity.pdbx_description
1 polymer ?
#
loop_
_entity_poly.entity_id
_entity_poly.type
_entity_poly.pdbx_seq_one_letter_code
_entity_poly.pdbx_strand_id
1 'polypeptide(L)'
;MKILLAAVNAKYIHSNLAVYCLRAYAKEQHPASNITISEYTINQPFDEILMDIYKQAPDVLCLSCYLWNVTEVGQLIQEISKILPDTKIWLGGPEVSYNAREVLEKYPMAEGIMRGEGEETFAELVAYYEGRGAAELINIQGITFREKEKQIAATPFRQIMDLSKVPFVYGDIENFKNRIIYYETSRGCPFSCSYCLSSIDKCLRFRNLELVKKELQFFIDHEVPQVKFVDRTFNCKHDHAMAIWNYIKEHDKGITNFHFEVAADLLNEEEIELIRSLHPGLIQLEIGIQSTNKQTIKEINRSMNLEKVRDKVSRIHEKGNVHQHLDLIAGLPYENYDSFAHSFNEVYAMEPDQFQLGFLKVLHGSVMHEKMKEYELLCQNRPPYEVLSTKWLPYSDVIRLKKVEEMVEVYYNSFQFSHTMRLLVELFPSAFSMYEKMGNYYEKKGLFGLNHSRLTRYEILWDFVESELAEFSCSEEVQKKEADFKEKVLESMTLDLYLRDNVKNRPAFLGESKVEKDVASEFYKKEAEEHKYLKDYEGYDSRQLRKMTHLERLNGKLHLFDYRHRNKLNQDAAIYIIED
;
A
#
# COMPACT_ATOMS: atom_id res chain seq x y z
N MET A 1 26.93 -9.31 26.84
CA MET A 1 25.73 -8.47 26.86
C MET A 1 24.83 -8.86 25.70
N LYS A 2 23.53 -8.97 25.91
CA LYS A 2 22.53 -9.31 24.89
C LYS A 2 21.70 -8.09 24.53
N ILE A 3 21.71 -7.70 23.26
CA ILE A 3 20.94 -6.58 22.72
C ILE A 3 19.84 -7.13 21.82
N LEU A 4 18.60 -6.76 22.10
CA LEU A 4 17.44 -7.15 21.31
C LEU A 4 16.87 -5.94 20.57
N LEU A 5 16.83 -6.01 19.25
CA LEU A 5 16.06 -5.11 18.38
C LEU A 5 14.67 -5.72 18.18
N ALA A 6 13.63 -5.09 18.68
CA ALA A 6 12.26 -5.60 18.58
C ALA A 6 11.41 -4.67 17.71
N ALA A 7 10.69 -5.26 16.76
CA ALA A 7 9.81 -4.56 15.86
C ALA A 7 8.40 -5.18 15.90
N VAL A 8 7.37 -4.35 16.06
CA VAL A 8 5.97 -4.78 15.94
C VAL A 8 5.43 -4.24 14.60
N ASN A 9 5.27 -5.11 13.62
CA ASN A 9 4.85 -4.78 12.26
C ASN A 9 3.32 -4.68 12.13
N ALA A 10 2.82 -3.95 11.15
CA ALA A 10 1.38 -3.81 10.89
C ALA A 10 0.71 -5.15 10.48
N LYS A 11 1.42 -6.00 9.72
CA LYS A 11 0.98 -7.34 9.30
C LYS A 11 2.19 -8.26 9.17
N TYR A 12 1.95 -9.58 9.16
CA TYR A 12 3.00 -10.60 9.01
C TYR A 12 3.82 -10.46 7.73
N ILE A 13 3.19 -10.06 6.62
CA ILE A 13 3.86 -9.91 5.33
C ILE A 13 4.90 -8.77 5.29
N HIS A 14 4.91 -7.87 6.27
CA HIS A 14 5.88 -6.78 6.36
C HIS A 14 7.12 -7.20 7.16
N SER A 15 8.29 -6.78 6.69
CA SER A 15 9.54 -6.80 7.46
C SER A 15 9.92 -5.38 7.87
N ASN A 16 10.65 -5.23 8.95
CA ASN A 16 11.12 -3.92 9.40
C ASN A 16 12.56 -3.68 8.94
N LEU A 17 12.74 -3.09 7.75
CA LEU A 17 14.06 -2.84 7.16
C LEU A 17 15.02 -2.14 8.14
N ALA A 18 14.53 -1.18 8.95
CA ALA A 18 15.36 -0.39 9.85
C ALA A 18 16.12 -1.27 10.86
N VAL A 19 15.46 -2.22 11.55
CA VAL A 19 16.14 -3.06 12.55
C VAL A 19 17.18 -3.98 11.93
N TYR A 20 16.98 -4.40 10.68
CA TYR A 20 18.00 -5.17 9.94
C TYR A 20 19.19 -4.31 9.56
N CYS A 21 18.99 -3.06 9.07
CA CYS A 21 20.05 -2.11 8.77
C CYS A 21 20.87 -1.77 10.02
N LEU A 22 20.20 -1.48 11.15
CA LEU A 22 20.85 -1.22 12.44
C LEU A 22 21.75 -2.38 12.85
N ARG A 23 21.21 -3.62 12.82
CA ARG A 23 21.99 -4.82 13.16
C ARG A 23 23.16 -5.02 12.22
N ALA A 24 22.93 -4.93 10.91
CA ALA A 24 23.96 -5.18 9.92
C ALA A 24 25.11 -4.19 10.06
N TYR A 25 24.80 -2.89 10.16
CA TYR A 25 25.81 -1.85 10.33
C TYR A 25 26.59 -2.02 11.65
N ALA A 26 25.89 -2.24 12.78
CA ALA A 26 26.55 -2.45 14.07
C ALA A 26 27.40 -3.72 14.09
N LYS A 27 26.98 -4.80 13.41
CA LYS A 27 27.76 -6.05 13.29
C LYS A 27 29.01 -5.89 12.44
N GLU A 28 28.99 -5.05 11.42
CA GLU A 28 30.18 -4.73 10.63
C GLU A 28 31.25 -4.01 11.48
N GLN A 29 30.82 -3.05 12.32
CA GLN A 29 31.71 -2.33 13.24
C GLN A 29 32.13 -3.16 14.46
N HIS A 30 31.23 -4.03 14.95
CA HIS A 30 31.35 -4.81 16.17
C HIS A 30 30.93 -6.28 15.94
N PRO A 31 31.72 -7.10 15.22
CA PRO A 31 31.33 -8.47 14.84
C PRO A 31 31.00 -9.40 16.01
N ALA A 32 31.65 -9.21 17.15
CA ALA A 32 31.48 -10.05 18.35
C ALA A 32 30.23 -9.71 19.19
N SER A 33 29.56 -8.58 18.93
CA SER A 33 28.39 -8.15 19.72
C SER A 33 27.20 -9.10 19.54
N ASN A 34 26.53 -9.42 20.62
CA ASN A 34 25.33 -10.29 20.58
C ASN A 34 24.08 -9.46 20.33
N ILE A 35 23.74 -9.24 19.05
CA ILE A 35 22.60 -8.45 18.61
C ILE A 35 21.60 -9.38 17.90
N THR A 36 20.40 -9.49 18.46
CA THR A 36 19.29 -10.29 17.92
C THR A 36 18.15 -9.41 17.45
N ILE A 37 17.31 -9.93 16.54
CA ILE A 37 16.08 -9.27 16.08
C ILE A 37 14.91 -10.18 16.41
N SER A 38 13.83 -9.59 16.92
CA SER A 38 12.50 -10.20 16.99
C SER A 38 11.49 -9.34 16.28
N GLU A 39 10.73 -9.95 15.39
CA GLU A 39 9.64 -9.30 14.69
C GLU A 39 8.31 -9.91 15.10
N TYR A 40 7.39 -9.05 15.51
CA TYR A 40 6.02 -9.34 15.89
C TYR A 40 5.05 -8.60 14.99
N THR A 41 3.75 -8.76 15.21
CA THR A 41 2.71 -7.98 14.55
C THR A 41 1.70 -7.44 15.55
N ILE A 42 1.03 -6.33 15.21
CA ILE A 42 -0.07 -5.77 16.03
C ILE A 42 -1.26 -6.73 16.17
N ASN A 43 -1.32 -7.79 15.37
CA ASN A 43 -2.38 -8.81 15.41
C ASN A 43 -2.02 -10.01 16.32
N GLN A 44 -0.79 -10.07 16.84
CA GLN A 44 -0.41 -11.09 17.83
C GLN A 44 -0.96 -10.73 19.21
N PRO A 45 -1.34 -11.72 20.01
CA PRO A 45 -1.68 -11.48 21.42
C PRO A 45 -0.53 -10.77 22.14
N PHE A 46 -0.84 -9.69 22.84
CA PHE A 46 0.16 -8.89 23.56
C PHE A 46 1.01 -9.73 24.53
N ASP A 47 0.37 -10.67 25.25
CA ASP A 47 1.05 -11.54 26.22
C ASP A 47 2.10 -12.45 25.55
N GLU A 48 1.89 -12.88 24.31
CA GLU A 48 2.87 -13.69 23.57
C GLU A 48 4.13 -12.88 23.28
N ILE A 49 3.98 -11.61 22.87
CA ILE A 49 5.10 -10.70 22.64
C ILE A 49 5.86 -10.46 23.95
N LEU A 50 5.13 -10.17 25.01
CA LEU A 50 5.70 -9.92 26.34
C LEU A 50 6.47 -11.14 26.87
N MET A 51 5.89 -12.34 26.76
CA MET A 51 6.52 -13.60 27.18
C MET A 51 7.78 -13.91 26.36
N ASP A 52 7.78 -13.65 25.06
CA ASP A 52 8.94 -13.92 24.21
C ASP A 52 10.10 -12.98 24.55
N ILE A 53 9.85 -11.68 24.73
CA ILE A 53 10.86 -10.70 25.16
C ILE A 53 11.40 -11.08 26.54
N TYR A 54 10.53 -11.48 27.48
CA TYR A 54 10.94 -11.91 28.82
C TYR A 54 11.89 -13.13 28.79
N LYS A 55 11.54 -14.15 28.00
CA LYS A 55 12.37 -15.36 27.85
C LYS A 55 13.73 -15.06 27.22
N GLN A 56 13.80 -14.06 26.37
CA GLN A 56 15.05 -13.63 25.77
C GLN A 56 15.96 -12.88 26.76
N ALA A 57 15.38 -12.25 27.80
CA ALA A 57 16.08 -11.53 28.88
C ALA A 57 17.21 -10.62 28.33
N PRO A 58 16.90 -9.61 27.50
CA PRO A 58 17.91 -8.72 26.95
C PRO A 58 18.45 -7.76 28.02
N ASP A 59 19.76 -7.48 27.97
CA ASP A 59 20.37 -6.40 28.76
C ASP A 59 19.94 -5.02 28.21
N VAL A 60 19.81 -4.92 26.88
CA VAL A 60 19.34 -3.72 26.18
C VAL A 60 18.25 -4.13 25.20
N LEU A 61 17.09 -3.48 25.31
CA LEU A 61 15.95 -3.65 24.41
C LEU A 61 15.76 -2.36 23.60
N CYS A 62 15.82 -2.47 22.29
CA CYS A 62 15.54 -1.37 21.37
C CYS A 62 14.24 -1.61 20.61
N LEU A 63 13.26 -0.72 20.77
CA LEU A 63 11.92 -0.83 20.18
C LEU A 63 11.78 0.13 19.00
N SER A 64 11.35 -0.38 17.86
CA SER A 64 11.03 0.46 16.69
C SER A 64 9.64 1.05 16.80
N CYS A 65 9.52 2.39 16.68
CA CYS A 65 8.30 3.15 16.91
C CYS A 65 7.79 3.78 15.61
N TYR A 66 6.66 3.25 15.16
CA TYR A 66 5.94 3.71 13.97
C TYR A 66 4.48 4.03 14.32
N LEU A 67 3.82 4.73 13.44
CA LEU A 67 2.42 5.15 13.57
C LEU A 67 1.46 3.99 13.92
N TRP A 68 1.71 2.80 13.39
CA TRP A 68 0.84 1.64 13.59
C TRP A 68 1.09 0.86 14.89
N ASN A 69 2.23 1.07 15.58
CA ASN A 69 2.63 0.25 16.73
C ASN A 69 2.93 1.04 18.00
N VAL A 70 2.90 2.37 17.96
CA VAL A 70 3.35 3.18 19.12
C VAL A 70 2.48 2.95 20.37
N THR A 71 1.21 2.55 20.20
CA THR A 71 0.33 2.21 21.31
C THR A 71 0.80 0.92 21.99
N GLU A 72 1.05 -0.14 21.22
CA GLU A 72 1.56 -1.44 21.69
C GLU A 72 2.95 -1.29 22.30
N VAL A 73 3.82 -0.52 21.65
CA VAL A 73 5.17 -0.21 22.18
C VAL A 73 5.06 0.49 23.53
N GLY A 74 4.15 1.45 23.68
CA GLY A 74 3.90 2.13 24.96
C GLY A 74 3.48 1.17 26.07
N GLN A 75 2.64 0.18 25.78
CA GLN A 75 2.26 -0.88 26.73
C GLN A 75 3.44 -1.80 27.04
N LEU A 76 4.21 -2.23 26.02
CA LEU A 76 5.40 -3.06 26.20
C LEU A 76 6.43 -2.40 27.13
N ILE A 77 6.72 -1.12 26.98
CA ILE A 77 7.63 -0.37 27.85
C ILE A 77 7.17 -0.47 29.31
N GLN A 78 5.88 -0.27 29.57
CA GLN A 78 5.32 -0.29 30.93
C GLN A 78 5.38 -1.68 31.57
N GLU A 79 5.05 -2.73 30.82
CA GLU A 79 5.01 -4.08 31.39
C GLU A 79 6.42 -4.72 31.49
N ILE A 80 7.28 -4.50 30.50
CA ILE A 80 8.67 -5.03 30.52
C ILE A 80 9.46 -4.41 31.67
N SER A 81 9.29 -3.12 31.94
CA SER A 81 10.00 -2.47 33.05
C SER A 81 9.67 -3.04 34.42
N LYS A 82 8.52 -3.72 34.59
CA LYS A 82 8.13 -4.40 35.85
C LYS A 82 8.78 -5.77 36.00
N ILE A 83 8.90 -6.51 34.90
CA ILE A 83 9.36 -7.91 34.89
C ILE A 83 10.85 -8.07 34.55
N LEU A 84 11.45 -7.06 33.91
CA LEU A 84 12.87 -6.95 33.57
C LEU A 84 13.39 -5.56 33.97
N PRO A 85 13.45 -5.22 35.29
CA PRO A 85 13.74 -3.87 35.78
C PRO A 85 15.16 -3.37 35.44
N ASP A 86 16.09 -4.27 35.17
CA ASP A 86 17.49 -3.94 34.85
C ASP A 86 17.70 -3.73 33.33
N THR A 87 16.75 -4.14 32.49
CA THR A 87 16.82 -3.98 31.04
C THR A 87 16.76 -2.50 30.64
N LYS A 88 17.76 -2.06 29.86
CA LYS A 88 17.82 -0.70 29.32
C LYS A 88 16.93 -0.58 28.07
N ILE A 89 15.87 0.22 28.16
CA ILE A 89 14.88 0.34 27.07
C ILE A 89 15.20 1.59 26.24
N TRP A 90 15.46 1.39 24.95
CA TRP A 90 15.68 2.42 23.94
C TRP A 90 14.59 2.41 22.89
N LEU A 91 14.25 3.60 22.38
CA LEU A 91 13.26 3.77 21.33
C LEU A 91 13.92 4.38 20.09
N GLY A 92 13.35 4.14 18.94
CA GLY A 92 13.77 4.77 17.68
C GLY A 92 12.67 4.70 16.64
N GLY A 93 12.77 5.54 15.62
CA GLY A 93 11.79 5.60 14.55
C GLY A 93 11.06 6.94 14.47
N PRO A 94 10.27 7.16 13.41
CA PRO A 94 9.69 8.45 13.08
C PRO A 94 8.70 8.96 14.13
N GLU A 95 8.02 8.07 14.84
CA GLU A 95 6.97 8.43 15.80
C GLU A 95 7.49 9.04 17.11
N VAL A 96 8.77 8.85 17.41
CA VAL A 96 9.39 9.32 18.65
C VAL A 96 10.55 10.31 18.42
N SER A 97 10.97 10.50 17.18
CA SER A 97 12.16 11.31 16.88
C SER A 97 11.93 12.82 17.04
N TYR A 98 10.72 13.32 16.77
CA TYR A 98 10.42 14.74 16.71
C TYR A 98 9.88 15.31 18.04
N ASN A 99 9.34 14.47 18.90
CA ASN A 99 8.80 14.80 20.23
C ASN A 99 9.49 14.00 21.33
N ALA A 100 10.80 13.72 21.18
CA ALA A 100 11.56 12.79 22.00
C ALA A 100 11.53 13.14 23.51
N ARG A 101 11.54 14.43 23.87
CA ARG A 101 11.44 14.87 25.27
C ARG A 101 10.09 14.48 25.88
N GLU A 102 9.00 14.79 25.20
CA GLU A 102 7.64 14.48 25.64
C GLU A 102 7.42 12.96 25.80
N VAL A 103 7.96 12.18 24.86
CA VAL A 103 7.91 10.71 24.91
C VAL A 103 8.65 10.18 26.14
N LEU A 104 9.85 10.69 26.43
CA LEU A 104 10.57 10.29 27.64
C LEU A 104 9.88 10.75 28.93
N GLU A 105 9.25 11.93 28.95
CA GLU A 105 8.43 12.38 30.08
C GLU A 105 7.25 11.44 30.31
N LYS A 106 6.59 10.99 29.26
CA LYS A 106 5.47 10.02 29.29
C LYS A 106 5.91 8.62 29.75
N TYR A 107 7.10 8.18 29.36
CA TYR A 107 7.63 6.85 29.68
C TYR A 107 8.93 6.96 30.49
N PRO A 108 8.84 7.21 31.83
CA PRO A 108 10.02 7.45 32.67
C PRO A 108 10.94 6.22 32.81
N MET A 109 10.50 5.02 32.41
CA MET A 109 11.28 3.79 32.41
C MET A 109 12.13 3.63 31.13
N ALA A 110 11.91 4.41 30.08
CA ALA A 110 12.77 4.41 28.91
C ALA A 110 14.06 5.19 29.19
N GLU A 111 15.21 4.59 28.83
CA GLU A 111 16.55 5.19 28.98
C GLU A 111 16.75 6.33 27.98
N GLY A 112 16.34 6.13 26.72
CA GLY A 112 16.53 7.14 25.69
C GLY A 112 15.87 6.83 24.35
N ILE A 113 16.03 7.79 23.43
CA ILE A 113 15.51 7.76 22.07
C ILE A 113 16.63 8.04 21.09
N MET A 114 16.79 7.18 20.10
CA MET A 114 17.63 7.43 18.91
C MET A 114 16.82 8.26 17.93
N ARG A 115 17.34 9.44 17.54
CA ARG A 115 16.66 10.41 16.67
C ARG A 115 17.30 10.45 15.29
N GLY A 116 16.49 10.49 14.25
CA GLY A 116 16.96 10.53 12.85
C GLY A 116 17.49 9.20 12.37
N GLU A 117 18.60 9.19 11.62
CA GLU A 117 19.25 7.98 11.13
C GLU A 117 19.90 7.23 12.28
N GLY A 118 19.61 5.95 12.35
CA GLY A 118 19.93 5.14 13.53
C GLY A 118 21.20 4.31 13.41
N GLU A 119 21.73 4.07 12.22
CA GLU A 119 22.76 3.06 11.95
C GLU A 119 24.04 3.32 12.76
N GLU A 120 24.63 4.51 12.62
CA GLU A 120 25.83 4.90 13.37
C GLU A 120 25.52 5.10 14.87
N THR A 121 24.37 5.74 15.19
CA THR A 121 23.93 5.97 16.58
C THR A 121 23.80 4.66 17.34
N PHE A 122 23.18 3.64 16.72
CA PHE A 122 23.01 2.34 17.34
C PHE A 122 24.35 1.62 17.50
N ALA A 123 25.26 1.68 16.52
CA ALA A 123 26.60 1.10 16.64
C ALA A 123 27.40 1.72 17.80
N GLU A 124 27.31 3.05 17.98
CA GLU A 124 27.96 3.73 19.12
C GLU A 124 27.30 3.37 20.47
N LEU A 125 25.99 3.19 20.52
CA LEU A 125 25.29 2.68 21.72
C LEU A 125 25.72 1.27 22.07
N VAL A 126 25.86 0.38 21.09
CA VAL A 126 26.40 -0.98 21.28
C VAL A 126 27.79 -0.91 21.90
N ALA A 127 28.68 -0.10 21.33
CA ALA A 127 30.03 0.07 21.84
C ALA A 127 30.07 0.67 23.25
N TYR A 128 29.19 1.63 23.57
CA TYR A 128 29.06 2.22 24.89
C TYR A 128 28.68 1.16 25.94
N TYR A 129 27.62 0.40 25.69
CA TYR A 129 27.17 -0.63 26.64
C TYR A 129 28.16 -1.79 26.81
N GLU A 130 28.98 -2.06 25.81
CA GLU A 130 30.05 -3.06 25.88
C GLU A 130 31.36 -2.49 26.46
N GLY A 131 31.39 -1.24 26.87
CA GLY A 131 32.57 -0.60 27.46
C GLY A 131 33.71 -0.35 26.48
N ARG A 132 33.42 -0.28 25.18
CA ARG A 132 34.41 -0.11 24.10
C ARG A 132 34.30 1.22 23.37
N GLY A 133 33.29 2.03 23.70
CA GLY A 133 32.93 3.26 22.98
C GLY A 133 33.07 4.52 23.82
N ALA A 134 32.14 5.45 23.63
CA ALA A 134 32.06 6.69 24.40
C ALA A 134 31.99 6.41 25.91
N ALA A 135 32.66 7.23 26.69
CA ALA A 135 32.67 7.08 28.16
C ALA A 135 31.30 7.45 28.79
N GLU A 136 30.57 8.34 28.14
CA GLU A 136 29.27 8.85 28.58
C GLU A 136 28.31 9.00 27.40
N LEU A 137 27.00 8.85 27.65
CA LEU A 137 25.97 8.97 26.60
C LEU A 137 25.94 10.35 25.94
N ILE A 138 26.30 11.40 26.64
CA ILE A 138 26.33 12.77 26.11
C ILE A 138 27.31 12.93 24.91
N ASN A 139 28.27 12.01 24.77
CA ASN A 139 29.23 12.00 23.66
C ASN A 139 28.71 11.25 22.42
N ILE A 140 27.54 10.62 22.48
CA ILE A 140 26.89 9.96 21.35
C ILE A 140 25.93 10.93 20.68
N GLN A 141 26.09 11.18 19.39
CA GLN A 141 25.20 12.06 18.64
C GLN A 141 23.87 11.37 18.29
N GLY A 142 22.84 12.18 18.08
CA GLY A 142 21.52 11.70 17.62
C GLY A 142 20.68 11.03 18.70
N ILE A 143 20.92 11.30 19.99
CA ILE A 143 20.10 10.75 21.07
C ILE A 143 19.44 11.82 21.93
N THR A 144 18.32 11.48 22.53
CA THR A 144 17.73 12.13 23.71
C THR A 144 17.65 11.08 24.81
N PHE A 145 18.18 11.34 25.99
CA PHE A 145 18.36 10.32 27.04
C PHE A 145 18.21 10.88 28.43
N ARG A 146 18.10 9.99 29.44
CA ARG A 146 18.07 10.37 30.87
C ARG A 146 19.46 10.39 31.45
N GLU A 147 19.81 11.50 32.06
CA GLU A 147 21.00 11.61 32.91
C GLU A 147 20.79 11.00 34.30
N LYS A 148 21.89 10.87 35.06
CA LYS A 148 21.89 10.27 36.41
C LYS A 148 20.90 10.93 37.39
N GLU A 149 20.63 12.22 37.24
CA GLU A 149 19.67 12.99 38.04
C GLU A 149 18.24 12.97 37.46
N LYS A 150 17.94 12.05 36.53
CA LYS A 150 16.66 11.91 35.81
C LYS A 150 16.30 13.13 34.92
N GLN A 151 17.21 14.06 34.72
CA GLN A 151 17.04 15.11 33.74
C GLN A 151 17.12 14.56 32.32
N ILE A 152 16.38 15.14 31.40
CA ILE A 152 16.38 14.74 29.99
C ILE A 152 17.35 15.64 29.22
N ALA A 153 18.43 15.04 28.71
CA ALA A 153 19.41 15.67 27.85
C ALA A 153 19.22 15.27 26.39
N ALA A 154 19.60 16.13 25.47
CA ALA A 154 19.57 15.86 24.04
C ALA A 154 20.92 16.24 23.42
N THR A 155 21.50 15.34 22.64
CA THR A 155 22.73 15.61 21.89
C THR A 155 22.42 16.22 20.52
N PRO A 156 23.39 16.82 19.82
CA PRO A 156 23.18 17.28 18.45
C PRO A 156 22.69 16.15 17.53
N PHE A 157 21.95 16.50 16.49
CA PHE A 157 21.65 15.54 15.42
C PHE A 157 22.94 15.10 14.75
N ARG A 158 22.93 13.84 14.30
CA ARG A 158 24.07 13.28 13.55
C ARG A 158 24.16 13.89 12.16
N GLN A 159 25.37 13.98 11.63
CA GLN A 159 25.59 14.28 10.23
C GLN A 159 25.04 13.15 9.35
N ILE A 160 24.60 13.54 8.16
CA ILE A 160 24.03 12.61 7.19
C ILE A 160 25.08 11.60 6.74
N MET A 161 24.74 10.31 6.84
CA MET A 161 25.64 9.23 6.42
C MET A 161 25.58 8.99 4.91
N ASP A 162 26.67 8.42 4.39
CA ASP A 162 26.71 7.83 3.05
C ASP A 162 25.90 6.52 3.06
N LEU A 163 24.80 6.48 2.30
CA LEU A 163 23.88 5.33 2.24
C LEU A 163 24.59 4.05 1.71
N SER A 164 25.68 4.19 0.96
CA SER A 164 26.46 3.06 0.46
C SER A 164 27.22 2.30 1.56
N LYS A 165 27.32 2.88 2.77
CA LYS A 165 27.94 2.21 3.93
C LYS A 165 26.99 1.27 4.67
N VAL A 166 25.67 1.31 4.38
CA VAL A 166 24.71 0.39 4.97
C VAL A 166 24.89 -0.98 4.29
N PRO A 167 25.21 -2.07 5.03
CA PRO A 167 25.38 -3.38 4.43
C PRO A 167 24.08 -3.94 3.83
N PHE A 168 24.20 -4.81 2.85
CA PHE A 168 23.06 -5.56 2.31
C PHE A 168 22.51 -6.54 3.36
N VAL A 169 21.22 -6.46 3.65
CA VAL A 169 20.59 -7.16 4.80
C VAL A 169 19.92 -8.48 4.44
N TYR A 170 19.76 -8.78 3.16
CA TYR A 170 18.98 -9.92 2.65
C TYR A 170 19.83 -11.14 2.26
N GLY A 171 21.09 -11.23 2.74
CA GLY A 171 21.99 -12.33 2.39
C GLY A 171 21.44 -13.74 2.70
N ASP A 172 20.52 -13.86 3.66
CA ASP A 172 19.74 -15.07 3.95
C ASP A 172 18.27 -14.78 3.64
N ILE A 173 17.89 -14.91 2.36
CA ILE A 173 16.55 -14.58 1.86
C ILE A 173 15.45 -15.49 2.40
N GLU A 174 15.76 -16.70 2.83
CA GLU A 174 14.80 -17.66 3.39
C GLU A 174 14.12 -17.13 4.66
N ASN A 175 14.81 -16.27 5.43
CA ASN A 175 14.23 -15.60 6.59
C ASN A 175 13.10 -14.62 6.23
N PHE A 176 12.98 -14.26 4.96
CA PHE A 176 11.98 -13.33 4.43
C PHE A 176 10.93 -14.03 3.55
N LYS A 177 10.86 -15.36 3.60
CA LYS A 177 9.86 -16.11 2.83
C LYS A 177 8.46 -15.66 3.17
N ASN A 178 7.63 -15.44 2.14
CA ASN A 178 6.26 -14.90 2.25
C ASN A 178 6.18 -13.47 2.84
N ARG A 179 7.27 -12.69 2.75
CA ARG A 179 7.30 -11.28 3.15
C ARG A 179 7.62 -10.38 1.96
N ILE A 180 7.14 -9.15 2.04
CA ILE A 180 7.53 -8.08 1.12
C ILE A 180 8.95 -7.66 1.46
N ILE A 181 9.83 -7.61 0.47
CA ILE A 181 11.17 -7.07 0.61
C ILE A 181 11.11 -5.55 0.46
N TYR A 182 11.58 -4.83 1.47
CA TYR A 182 11.75 -3.39 1.42
C TYR A 182 13.17 -3.04 1.07
N TYR A 183 13.38 -2.22 0.04
CA TYR A 183 14.70 -1.88 -0.46
C TYR A 183 14.85 -0.38 -0.61
N GLU A 184 16.03 0.17 -0.26
CA GLU A 184 16.32 1.59 -0.26
C GLU A 184 17.53 1.89 -1.15
N THR A 185 17.34 2.72 -2.20
CA THR A 185 18.41 3.19 -3.07
C THR A 185 18.67 4.68 -2.93
N SER A 186 17.74 5.40 -2.33
CA SER A 186 17.91 6.82 -1.99
C SER A 186 17.22 7.16 -0.68
N ARG A 187 17.73 8.16 0.02
CA ARG A 187 17.16 8.67 1.27
C ARG A 187 17.08 10.20 1.21
N GLY A 188 16.02 10.77 1.83
CA GLY A 188 15.67 12.18 1.71
C GLY A 188 14.66 12.43 0.60
N CYS A 189 14.07 13.64 0.55
CA CYS A 189 13.11 14.05 -0.46
C CYS A 189 13.36 15.49 -0.88
N PRO A 190 13.38 15.82 -2.20
CA PRO A 190 13.63 17.19 -2.64
C PRO A 190 12.41 18.11 -2.42
N PHE A 191 11.22 17.54 -2.19
CA PHE A 191 9.97 18.28 -2.02
C PHE A 191 9.74 18.75 -0.58
N SER A 192 8.76 19.67 -0.40
CA SER A 192 8.48 20.35 0.86
C SER A 192 7.03 20.19 1.31
N CYS A 193 6.39 19.05 0.95
CA CYS A 193 4.99 18.82 1.28
C CYS A 193 4.75 18.94 2.79
N SER A 194 3.82 19.83 3.20
CA SER A 194 3.62 20.23 4.60
C SER A 194 3.08 19.09 5.50
N TYR A 195 2.45 18.09 4.93
CA TYR A 195 1.88 16.93 5.65
C TYR A 195 2.87 15.77 5.79
N CYS A 196 4.02 15.81 5.09
CA CYS A 196 4.92 14.66 4.96
C CYS A 196 6.19 14.81 5.82
N LEU A 197 6.50 13.80 6.63
CA LEU A 197 7.75 13.77 7.42
C LEU A 197 9.00 13.63 6.56
N SER A 198 8.92 12.99 5.41
CA SER A 198 10.06 12.85 4.48
C SER A 198 10.51 14.21 3.90
N SER A 199 9.66 15.23 3.98
CA SER A 199 10.00 16.59 3.56
C SER A 199 10.94 17.34 4.53
N ILE A 200 11.20 16.76 5.71
CA ILE A 200 12.09 17.35 6.73
C ILE A 200 13.56 17.12 6.33
N ASP A 201 13.89 15.93 5.86
CA ASP A 201 15.23 15.61 5.35
C ASP A 201 15.36 16.03 3.88
N LYS A 202 15.93 17.21 3.67
CA LYS A 202 16.17 17.79 2.34
C LYS A 202 17.43 17.25 1.65
N CYS A 203 18.25 16.50 2.35
CA CYS A 203 19.52 16.03 1.85
C CYS A 203 19.34 14.72 1.09
N LEU A 204 18.98 14.87 -0.18
CA LEU A 204 18.84 13.73 -1.07
C LEU A 204 20.21 13.08 -1.35
N ARG A 205 20.31 11.80 -1.11
CA ARG A 205 21.51 10.98 -1.32
C ARG A 205 21.16 9.62 -1.88
N PHE A 206 22.07 9.08 -2.66
CA PHE A 206 21.87 7.85 -3.42
C PHE A 206 22.92 6.81 -3.03
N ARG A 207 22.49 5.57 -2.97
CA ARG A 207 23.36 4.40 -2.86
C ARG A 207 24.15 4.24 -4.15
N ASN A 208 25.38 3.76 -4.05
CA ASN A 208 26.23 3.48 -5.23
C ASN A 208 25.52 2.52 -6.20
N LEU A 209 25.44 2.89 -7.48
CA LEU A 209 24.70 2.13 -8.49
C LEU A 209 25.24 0.72 -8.72
N GLU A 210 26.55 0.48 -8.58
CA GLU A 210 27.11 -0.86 -8.76
C GLU A 210 26.72 -1.79 -7.59
N LEU A 211 26.59 -1.24 -6.37
CA LEU A 211 26.01 -1.98 -5.25
C LEU A 211 24.53 -2.28 -5.51
N VAL A 212 23.76 -1.27 -5.94
CA VAL A 212 22.33 -1.43 -6.26
C VAL A 212 22.11 -2.52 -7.30
N LYS A 213 22.85 -2.51 -8.41
CA LYS A 213 22.76 -3.54 -9.45
C LYS A 213 23.04 -4.94 -8.92
N LYS A 214 24.11 -5.09 -8.11
CA LYS A 214 24.45 -6.38 -7.49
C LYS A 214 23.33 -6.89 -6.56
N GLU A 215 22.73 -6.00 -5.80
CA GLU A 215 21.66 -6.32 -4.86
C GLU A 215 20.34 -6.64 -5.58
N LEU A 216 20.02 -5.93 -6.67
CA LEU A 216 18.90 -6.25 -7.55
C LEU A 216 19.07 -7.60 -8.23
N GLN A 217 20.29 -7.91 -8.71
CA GLN A 217 20.58 -9.22 -9.27
C GLN A 217 20.32 -10.34 -8.26
N PHE A 218 20.70 -10.13 -7.00
CA PHE A 218 20.41 -11.09 -5.94
C PHE A 218 18.90 -11.35 -5.80
N PHE A 219 18.06 -10.32 -5.79
CA PHE A 219 16.59 -10.50 -5.72
C PHE A 219 16.03 -11.24 -6.93
N ILE A 220 16.50 -10.90 -8.13
CA ILE A 220 16.10 -11.54 -9.39
C ILE A 220 16.52 -13.01 -9.41
N ASP A 221 17.75 -13.32 -8.98
CA ASP A 221 18.28 -14.68 -8.97
C ASP A 221 17.57 -15.60 -7.97
N HIS A 222 17.13 -15.04 -6.85
CA HIS A 222 16.36 -15.76 -5.83
C HIS A 222 14.83 -15.72 -6.07
N GLU A 223 14.41 -15.21 -7.24
CA GLU A 223 13.00 -15.19 -7.65
C GLU A 223 12.07 -14.54 -6.59
N VAL A 224 12.55 -13.47 -5.95
CA VAL A 224 11.79 -12.73 -4.94
C VAL A 224 10.50 -12.21 -5.57
N PRO A 225 9.30 -12.56 -5.03
CA PRO A 225 8.05 -12.20 -5.70
C PRO A 225 7.83 -10.68 -5.79
N GLN A 226 8.20 -9.93 -4.74
CA GLN A 226 8.01 -8.48 -4.70
C GLN A 226 9.12 -7.77 -3.94
N VAL A 227 9.66 -6.70 -4.53
CA VAL A 227 10.58 -5.74 -3.92
C VAL A 227 9.93 -4.36 -3.95
N LYS A 228 9.60 -3.82 -2.77
CA LYS A 228 9.07 -2.46 -2.63
C LYS A 228 10.21 -1.50 -2.28
N PHE A 229 10.45 -0.54 -3.18
CA PHE A 229 11.37 0.56 -2.91
C PHE A 229 10.75 1.52 -1.89
N VAL A 230 11.56 1.94 -0.92
CA VAL A 230 11.15 2.92 0.09
C VAL A 230 11.65 4.33 -0.20
N ASP A 231 12.23 4.52 -1.36
CA ASP A 231 12.64 5.81 -1.94
C ASP A 231 11.42 6.72 -2.10
N ARG A 232 11.44 7.92 -1.52
CA ARG A 232 10.25 8.79 -1.41
C ARG A 232 9.83 9.48 -2.70
N THR A 233 10.71 9.58 -3.65
CA THR A 233 10.45 10.02 -5.03
C THR A 233 11.54 9.40 -5.89
N PHE A 234 11.34 8.18 -6.30
CA PHE A 234 12.33 7.36 -6.96
C PHE A 234 12.93 8.04 -8.21
N ASN A 235 12.08 8.67 -9.02
CA ASN A 235 12.47 9.33 -10.27
C ASN A 235 12.90 10.80 -10.12
N CYS A 236 13.25 11.25 -8.91
CA CYS A 236 13.75 12.62 -8.71
C CYS A 236 15.14 12.85 -9.31
N LYS A 237 15.87 11.80 -9.65
CA LYS A 237 17.14 11.82 -10.39
C LYS A 237 17.05 10.87 -11.58
N HIS A 238 16.89 11.43 -12.76
CA HIS A 238 16.67 10.73 -14.03
C HIS A 238 17.69 9.60 -14.28
N ASP A 239 19.01 9.91 -14.23
CA ASP A 239 20.06 8.92 -14.52
C ASP A 239 20.01 7.72 -13.57
N HIS A 240 19.67 7.96 -12.30
CA HIS A 240 19.54 6.91 -11.29
C HIS A 240 18.35 5.98 -11.60
N ALA A 241 17.19 6.56 -11.87
CA ALA A 241 15.98 5.81 -12.22
C ALA A 241 16.17 5.00 -13.50
N MET A 242 16.68 5.62 -14.56
CA MET A 242 16.98 4.97 -15.85
C MET A 242 17.97 3.82 -15.71
N ALA A 243 19.05 3.99 -14.91
CA ALA A 243 20.02 2.93 -14.68
C ALA A 243 19.39 1.71 -14.00
N ILE A 244 18.50 1.92 -13.03
CA ILE A 244 17.81 0.84 -12.31
C ILE A 244 16.75 0.18 -13.21
N TRP A 245 15.88 0.94 -13.86
CA TRP A 245 14.84 0.38 -14.72
C TRP A 245 15.42 -0.39 -15.93
N ASN A 246 16.48 0.11 -16.56
CA ASN A 246 17.18 -0.65 -17.62
C ASN A 246 17.76 -1.94 -17.06
N TYR A 247 18.41 -1.89 -15.89
CA TYR A 247 19.03 -3.08 -15.29
C TYR A 247 17.98 -4.17 -15.01
N ILE A 248 16.86 -3.83 -14.36
CA ILE A 248 15.79 -4.81 -14.07
C ILE A 248 15.15 -5.33 -15.36
N LYS A 249 15.00 -4.50 -16.41
CA LYS A 249 14.48 -4.92 -17.71
C LYS A 249 15.39 -5.95 -18.38
N GLU A 250 16.69 -5.70 -18.38
CA GLU A 250 17.69 -6.57 -19.02
C GLU A 250 17.84 -7.92 -18.32
N HIS A 251 17.58 -7.99 -17.01
CA HIS A 251 17.78 -9.19 -16.20
C HIS A 251 16.46 -9.84 -15.74
N ASP A 252 15.31 -9.33 -16.19
CA ASP A 252 13.99 -9.84 -15.81
C ASP A 252 13.82 -11.33 -16.13
N LYS A 253 13.35 -12.09 -15.14
CA LYS A 253 12.97 -13.51 -15.27
C LYS A 253 11.45 -13.72 -15.30
N GLY A 254 10.66 -12.63 -15.33
CA GLY A 254 9.20 -12.66 -15.36
C GLY A 254 8.53 -13.03 -14.03
N ILE A 255 9.26 -12.98 -12.90
CA ILE A 255 8.78 -13.36 -11.56
C ILE A 255 8.73 -12.16 -10.62
N THR A 256 9.83 -11.42 -10.48
CA THR A 256 9.95 -10.34 -9.51
C THR A 256 9.18 -9.10 -9.97
N ASN A 257 8.33 -8.57 -9.10
CA ASN A 257 7.69 -7.26 -9.26
C ASN A 257 8.44 -6.21 -8.43
N PHE A 258 8.73 -5.05 -9.01
CA PHE A 258 9.38 -3.92 -8.35
C PHE A 258 8.39 -2.76 -8.21
N HIS A 259 8.14 -2.31 -6.98
CA HIS A 259 7.21 -1.24 -6.67
C HIS A 259 7.94 0.06 -6.35
N PHE A 260 7.59 1.16 -7.02
CA PHE A 260 8.23 2.47 -6.91
C PHE A 260 7.22 3.57 -6.57
N GLU A 261 7.59 4.49 -5.65
CA GLU A 261 6.89 5.77 -5.45
C GLU A 261 7.48 6.80 -6.41
N VAL A 262 6.67 7.36 -7.33
CA VAL A 262 7.15 8.29 -8.36
C VAL A 262 6.34 9.60 -8.41
N ALA A 263 6.99 10.67 -8.87
CA ALA A 263 6.33 11.89 -9.29
C ALA A 263 6.12 11.83 -10.81
N ALA A 264 4.89 11.58 -11.25
CA ALA A 264 4.60 11.32 -12.66
C ALA A 264 4.88 12.53 -13.56
N ASP A 265 4.73 13.77 -13.07
CA ASP A 265 5.03 14.98 -13.83
C ASP A 265 6.53 15.22 -14.08
N LEU A 266 7.41 14.51 -13.36
CA LEU A 266 8.86 14.51 -13.61
C LEU A 266 9.28 13.51 -14.70
N LEU A 267 8.44 12.52 -15.04
CA LEU A 267 8.75 11.54 -16.06
C LEU A 267 8.98 12.24 -17.42
N ASN A 268 10.11 11.95 -18.05
CA ASN A 268 10.43 12.42 -19.38
C ASN A 268 10.09 11.37 -20.46
N GLU A 269 10.33 11.69 -21.74
CA GLU A 269 9.97 10.80 -22.84
C GLU A 269 10.76 9.48 -22.81
N GLU A 270 12.04 9.51 -22.46
CA GLU A 270 12.88 8.31 -22.38
C GLU A 270 12.41 7.35 -21.30
N GLU A 271 12.04 7.89 -20.12
CA GLU A 271 11.48 7.11 -19.01
C GLU A 271 10.14 6.47 -19.38
N ILE A 272 9.25 7.21 -20.05
CA ILE A 272 7.95 6.68 -20.49
C ILE A 272 8.12 5.57 -21.52
N GLU A 273 8.96 5.76 -22.52
CA GLU A 273 9.21 4.74 -23.54
C GLU A 273 9.84 3.48 -22.91
N LEU A 274 10.75 3.66 -21.96
CA LEU A 274 11.31 2.54 -21.20
C LEU A 274 10.22 1.80 -20.43
N ILE A 275 9.40 2.52 -19.63
CA ILE A 275 8.30 1.95 -18.83
C ILE A 275 7.32 1.19 -19.72
N ARG A 276 6.91 1.77 -20.86
CA ARG A 276 6.02 1.13 -21.83
C ARG A 276 6.61 -0.14 -22.47
N SER A 277 7.93 -0.25 -22.52
CA SER A 277 8.62 -1.42 -23.09
C SER A 277 8.84 -2.57 -22.11
N LEU A 278 8.53 -2.39 -20.83
CA LEU A 278 8.72 -3.41 -19.81
C LEU A 278 7.74 -4.58 -19.96
N HIS A 279 8.15 -5.74 -19.47
CA HIS A 279 7.29 -6.92 -19.35
C HIS A 279 6.08 -6.61 -18.43
N PRO A 280 4.84 -7.05 -18.78
CA PRO A 280 3.68 -6.84 -17.91
C PRO A 280 3.88 -7.38 -16.50
N GLY A 281 3.68 -6.51 -15.51
CA GLY A 281 3.84 -6.83 -14.09
C GLY A 281 5.27 -6.74 -13.55
N LEU A 282 6.26 -6.31 -14.35
CA LEU A 282 7.62 -6.11 -13.87
C LEU A 282 7.70 -4.95 -12.87
N ILE A 283 6.99 -3.86 -13.12
CA ILE A 283 6.94 -2.72 -12.20
C ILE A 283 5.51 -2.34 -11.83
N GLN A 284 5.41 -1.68 -10.68
CA GLN A 284 4.22 -1.01 -10.17
C GLN A 284 4.61 0.41 -9.76
N LEU A 285 3.77 1.39 -10.10
CA LEU A 285 4.00 2.80 -9.79
C LEU A 285 2.94 3.32 -8.82
N GLU A 286 3.38 3.88 -7.70
CA GLU A 286 2.55 4.61 -6.75
C GLU A 286 2.76 6.11 -7.00
N ILE A 287 1.67 6.81 -7.36
CA ILE A 287 1.66 8.20 -7.81
C ILE A 287 0.74 9.01 -6.90
N GLY A 288 1.32 9.75 -5.97
CA GLY A 288 0.55 10.61 -5.10
C GLY A 288 0.06 11.87 -5.85
N ILE A 289 -1.24 12.04 -6.02
CA ILE A 289 -1.86 13.28 -6.52
C ILE A 289 -2.24 14.17 -5.34
N GLN A 290 -2.86 13.60 -4.34
CA GLN A 290 -3.32 14.16 -3.08
C GLN A 290 -4.53 15.07 -3.21
N SER A 291 -4.57 16.00 -4.17
CA SER A 291 -5.67 16.89 -4.53
C SER A 291 -5.46 17.45 -5.93
N THR A 292 -6.53 17.86 -6.60
CA THR A 292 -6.47 18.62 -7.86
C THR A 292 -6.79 20.10 -7.66
N ASN A 293 -7.17 20.49 -6.43
CA ASN A 293 -7.45 21.89 -6.07
C ASN A 293 -6.15 22.69 -6.05
N LYS A 294 -6.02 23.67 -6.93
CA LYS A 294 -4.82 24.51 -7.08
C LYS A 294 -4.45 25.26 -5.79
N GLN A 295 -5.45 25.70 -5.02
CA GLN A 295 -5.21 26.42 -3.76
C GLN A 295 -4.67 25.45 -2.69
N THR A 296 -5.25 24.27 -2.57
CA THR A 296 -4.80 23.17 -1.71
C THR A 296 -3.36 22.78 -2.05
N ILE A 297 -3.07 22.49 -3.33
CA ILE A 297 -1.72 22.10 -3.80
C ILE A 297 -0.68 23.16 -3.43
N LYS A 298 -1.00 24.44 -3.61
CA LYS A 298 -0.11 25.54 -3.22
C LYS A 298 0.10 25.59 -1.71
N GLU A 299 -0.95 25.47 -0.92
CA GLU A 299 -0.89 25.58 0.56
C GLU A 299 -0.12 24.44 1.21
N ILE A 300 -0.26 23.22 0.66
CA ILE A 300 0.51 22.08 1.16
C ILE A 300 1.94 22.02 0.61
N ASN A 301 2.42 23.07 -0.04
CA ASN A 301 3.76 23.16 -0.67
C ASN A 301 4.07 22.00 -1.61
N ARG A 302 3.07 21.46 -2.29
CA ARG A 302 3.27 20.40 -3.27
C ARG A 302 3.59 20.97 -4.65
N SER A 303 4.73 20.60 -5.21
CA SER A 303 5.07 20.90 -6.59
C SER A 303 4.53 19.79 -7.48
N MET A 304 3.52 20.08 -8.28
CA MET A 304 2.91 19.12 -9.22
C MET A 304 2.25 19.85 -10.38
N ASN A 305 2.45 19.34 -11.59
CA ASN A 305 1.72 19.77 -12.77
C ASN A 305 0.68 18.70 -13.15
N LEU A 306 -0.59 18.96 -12.83
CA LEU A 306 -1.68 18.00 -13.02
C LEU A 306 -1.90 17.61 -14.48
N GLU A 307 -1.74 18.53 -15.43
CA GLU A 307 -1.89 18.24 -16.86
C GLU A 307 -0.82 17.24 -17.34
N LYS A 308 0.44 17.44 -16.88
CA LYS A 308 1.52 16.48 -17.15
C LYS A 308 1.25 15.13 -16.50
N VAL A 309 0.78 15.11 -15.23
CA VAL A 309 0.42 13.85 -14.56
C VAL A 309 -0.61 13.10 -15.39
N ARG A 310 -1.70 13.76 -15.79
CA ARG A 310 -2.76 13.15 -16.60
C ARG A 310 -2.22 12.58 -17.93
N ASP A 311 -1.43 13.35 -18.67
CA ASP A 311 -0.79 12.90 -19.90
C ASP A 311 0.06 11.64 -19.68
N LYS A 312 0.95 11.66 -18.67
CA LYS A 312 1.88 10.56 -18.42
C LYS A 312 1.18 9.29 -17.93
N VAL A 313 0.23 9.44 -16.99
CA VAL A 313 -0.60 8.33 -16.49
C VAL A 313 -1.37 7.67 -17.64
N SER A 314 -2.06 8.47 -18.49
CA SER A 314 -2.80 7.96 -19.65
C SER A 314 -1.91 7.19 -20.61
N ARG A 315 -0.76 7.75 -20.99
CA ARG A 315 0.18 7.12 -21.93
C ARG A 315 0.76 5.79 -21.39
N ILE A 316 1.01 5.69 -20.09
CA ILE A 316 1.43 4.43 -19.47
C ILE A 316 0.26 3.45 -19.45
N HIS A 317 -0.95 3.91 -19.09
CA HIS A 317 -2.16 3.09 -19.02
C HIS A 317 -2.51 2.46 -20.37
N GLU A 318 -2.41 3.20 -21.47
CA GLU A 318 -2.68 2.70 -22.85
C GLU A 318 -1.93 1.41 -23.18
N LYS A 319 -0.73 1.20 -22.61
CA LYS A 319 0.05 -0.01 -22.86
C LYS A 319 -0.43 -1.20 -22.02
N GLY A 320 -1.03 -0.96 -20.85
CA GLY A 320 -1.57 -2.00 -19.96
C GLY A 320 -0.53 -2.98 -19.44
N ASN A 321 0.71 -2.52 -19.20
CA ASN A 321 1.80 -3.37 -18.72
C ASN A 321 2.29 -3.02 -17.30
N VAL A 322 1.85 -1.88 -16.75
CA VAL A 322 2.27 -1.37 -15.45
C VAL A 322 1.04 -1.08 -14.59
N HIS A 323 1.03 -1.59 -13.36
CA HIS A 323 0.00 -1.26 -12.38
C HIS A 323 0.23 0.15 -11.83
N GLN A 324 -0.74 1.03 -12.00
CA GLN A 324 -0.70 2.41 -11.54
C GLN A 324 -1.65 2.62 -10.36
N HIS A 325 -1.08 3.07 -9.24
CA HIS A 325 -1.78 3.40 -8.01
C HIS A 325 -1.81 4.92 -7.83
N LEU A 326 -3.00 5.52 -7.80
CA LEU A 326 -3.19 6.96 -7.60
C LEU A 326 -3.85 7.26 -6.26
N ASP A 327 -3.37 8.33 -5.57
CA ASP A 327 -3.79 8.67 -4.21
C ASP A 327 -4.43 10.05 -4.12
N LEU A 328 -5.50 10.16 -3.33
CA LEU A 328 -6.06 11.42 -2.82
C LEU A 328 -6.05 11.44 -1.29
N ILE A 329 -5.95 12.64 -0.70
CA ILE A 329 -6.03 12.86 0.75
C ILE A 329 -7.17 13.81 1.07
N ALA A 330 -8.19 13.32 1.78
CA ALA A 330 -9.27 14.13 2.33
C ALA A 330 -8.81 14.89 3.59
N GLY A 331 -9.31 16.12 3.77
CA GLY A 331 -9.00 16.95 4.94
C GLY A 331 -7.77 17.84 4.79
N LEU A 332 -7.28 18.02 3.59
CA LEU A 332 -6.22 19.00 3.30
C LEU A 332 -6.77 20.45 3.42
N PRO A 333 -5.90 21.44 3.72
CA PRO A 333 -6.31 22.85 3.77
C PRO A 333 -6.94 23.32 2.46
N TYR A 334 -7.98 24.18 2.56
CA TYR A 334 -8.75 24.74 1.44
C TYR A 334 -9.51 23.71 0.59
N GLU A 335 -9.68 22.48 1.05
CA GLU A 335 -10.46 21.45 0.37
C GLU A 335 -11.71 21.11 1.18
N ASN A 336 -12.86 21.52 0.67
CA ASN A 336 -14.17 21.16 1.19
C ASN A 336 -14.70 19.89 0.47
N TYR A 337 -15.90 19.45 0.85
CA TYR A 337 -16.54 18.26 0.28
C TYR A 337 -16.67 18.30 -1.24
N ASP A 338 -17.16 19.42 -1.79
CA ASP A 338 -17.40 19.55 -3.24
C ASP A 338 -16.07 19.62 -4.02
N SER A 339 -15.06 20.28 -3.45
CA SER A 339 -13.72 20.31 -4.02
C SER A 339 -13.08 18.92 -4.03
N PHE A 340 -13.24 18.13 -2.96
CA PHE A 340 -12.77 16.76 -2.91
C PHE A 340 -13.52 15.87 -3.92
N ALA A 341 -14.85 16.03 -4.05
CA ALA A 341 -15.64 15.33 -5.05
C ALA A 341 -15.16 15.64 -6.48
N HIS A 342 -14.76 16.90 -6.75
CA HIS A 342 -14.16 17.27 -8.02
C HIS A 342 -12.82 16.58 -8.23
N SER A 343 -11.91 16.61 -7.24
CA SER A 343 -10.62 15.92 -7.27
C SER A 343 -10.80 14.41 -7.52
N PHE A 344 -11.78 13.81 -6.84
CA PHE A 344 -12.13 12.40 -7.05
C PHE A 344 -12.47 12.09 -8.51
N ASN A 345 -13.38 12.88 -9.11
CA ASN A 345 -13.82 12.65 -10.49
C ASN A 345 -12.68 12.84 -11.50
N GLU A 346 -11.79 13.83 -11.28
CA GLU A 346 -10.63 14.04 -12.14
C GLU A 346 -9.63 12.88 -12.10
N VAL A 347 -9.38 12.32 -10.90
CA VAL A 347 -8.47 11.18 -10.73
C VAL A 347 -9.11 9.88 -11.21
N TYR A 348 -10.41 9.68 -10.94
CA TYR A 348 -11.16 8.52 -11.43
C TYR A 348 -11.14 8.45 -12.97
N ALA A 349 -11.23 9.59 -13.65
CA ALA A 349 -11.14 9.68 -15.11
C ALA A 349 -9.76 9.36 -15.70
N MET A 350 -8.71 9.23 -14.85
CA MET A 350 -7.39 8.74 -15.26
C MET A 350 -7.31 7.22 -15.28
N GLU A 351 -8.38 6.52 -14.88
CA GLU A 351 -8.51 5.05 -14.83
C GLU A 351 -7.34 4.35 -14.12
N PRO A 352 -7.01 4.72 -12.84
CA PRO A 352 -5.96 4.02 -12.11
C PRO A 352 -6.31 2.54 -11.90
N ASP A 353 -5.30 1.66 -11.85
CA ASP A 353 -5.53 0.26 -11.46
C ASP A 353 -5.92 0.17 -9.98
N GLN A 354 -5.35 1.03 -9.12
CA GLN A 354 -5.77 1.20 -7.74
C GLN A 354 -5.99 2.66 -7.42
N PHE A 355 -7.13 2.98 -6.81
CA PHE A 355 -7.52 4.33 -6.42
C PHE A 355 -7.62 4.41 -4.89
N GLN A 356 -6.64 5.00 -4.26
CA GLN A 356 -6.60 5.13 -2.80
C GLN A 356 -7.16 6.47 -2.35
N LEU A 357 -8.18 6.42 -1.49
CA LEU A 357 -8.67 7.58 -0.76
C LEU A 357 -8.11 7.54 0.66
N GLY A 358 -7.18 8.45 0.95
CA GLY A 358 -6.61 8.60 2.29
C GLY A 358 -7.26 9.75 3.05
N PHE A 359 -7.09 9.75 4.37
CA PHE A 359 -7.46 10.87 5.24
C PHE A 359 -6.18 11.46 5.84
N LEU A 360 -6.14 12.79 5.94
CA LEU A 360 -4.99 13.51 6.48
C LEU A 360 -4.62 12.96 7.87
N LYS A 361 -3.36 12.58 8.02
CA LYS A 361 -2.76 12.19 9.30
C LYS A 361 -1.85 13.32 9.75
N VAL A 362 -2.13 13.87 10.93
CA VAL A 362 -1.39 15.04 11.46
C VAL A 362 -0.20 14.54 12.27
N LEU A 363 0.91 14.32 11.58
CA LEU A 363 2.10 13.68 12.16
C LEU A 363 2.97 14.67 12.95
N HIS A 364 3.44 14.26 14.12
CA HIS A 364 4.38 15.05 14.93
C HIS A 364 5.65 15.38 14.12
N GLY A 365 6.05 16.66 14.17
CA GLY A 365 7.20 17.16 13.40
C GLY A 365 6.88 17.64 11.98
N SER A 366 5.67 17.40 11.46
CA SER A 366 5.25 17.95 10.17
C SER A 366 4.84 19.43 10.30
N VAL A 367 4.99 20.18 9.21
CA VAL A 367 4.48 21.58 9.13
C VAL A 367 2.96 21.63 9.34
N MET A 368 2.25 20.60 8.92
CA MET A 368 0.81 20.46 9.14
C MET A 368 0.46 20.42 10.63
N HIS A 369 1.26 19.73 11.45
CA HIS A 369 1.10 19.72 12.90
C HIS A 369 1.34 21.10 13.52
N GLU A 370 2.32 21.85 13.04
CA GLU A 370 2.59 23.22 13.51
C GLU A 370 1.43 24.17 13.20
N LYS A 371 0.75 23.95 12.05
CA LYS A 371 -0.35 24.79 11.57
C LYS A 371 -1.75 24.33 12.03
N MET A 372 -1.86 23.37 12.94
CA MET A 372 -3.16 22.85 13.41
C MET A 372 -4.13 23.96 13.84
N LYS A 373 -3.64 24.97 14.58
CA LYS A 373 -4.49 26.08 15.05
C LYS A 373 -4.95 26.98 13.91
N GLU A 374 -4.09 27.24 12.92
CA GLU A 374 -4.39 28.09 11.76
C GLU A 374 -5.49 27.48 10.90
N TYR A 375 -5.44 26.17 10.72
CA TYR A 375 -6.38 25.41 9.89
C TYR A 375 -7.57 24.83 10.67
N GLU A 376 -7.66 25.15 11.98
CA GLU A 376 -8.69 24.58 12.87
C GLU A 376 -8.76 23.05 12.75
N LEU A 377 -7.60 22.40 12.64
CA LEU A 377 -7.50 20.96 12.51
C LEU A 377 -7.83 20.28 13.84
N LEU A 378 -8.85 19.45 13.82
CA LEU A 378 -9.12 18.46 14.86
C LEU A 378 -8.75 17.09 14.34
N CYS A 379 -7.91 16.37 15.08
CA CYS A 379 -7.52 15.00 14.75
C CYS A 379 -7.69 14.08 15.96
N GLN A 380 -7.65 12.78 15.71
CA GLN A 380 -7.66 11.80 16.78
C GLN A 380 -6.42 11.98 17.69
N ASN A 381 -6.60 11.85 19.00
CA ASN A 381 -5.50 11.90 19.96
C ASN A 381 -4.63 10.62 19.96
N ARG A 382 -5.11 9.58 19.31
CA ARG A 382 -4.43 8.29 19.17
C ARG A 382 -3.95 8.09 17.73
N PRO A 383 -2.87 7.36 17.50
CA PRO A 383 -2.50 6.96 16.15
C PRO A 383 -3.67 6.32 15.40
N PRO A 384 -3.84 6.61 14.12
CA PRO A 384 -2.91 7.31 13.23
C PRO A 384 -3.06 8.84 13.20
N TYR A 385 -3.62 9.50 14.20
CA TYR A 385 -3.84 10.96 14.27
C TYR A 385 -4.64 11.50 13.09
N GLU A 386 -5.61 10.71 12.67
CA GLU A 386 -6.42 11.00 11.49
C GLU A 386 -7.34 12.19 11.75
N VAL A 387 -7.50 13.03 10.73
CA VAL A 387 -8.35 14.22 10.77
C VAL A 387 -9.81 13.86 11.12
N LEU A 388 -10.40 14.61 12.03
CA LEU A 388 -11.82 14.58 12.38
C LEU A 388 -12.56 15.72 11.70
N SER A 389 -11.98 16.92 11.68
CA SER A 389 -12.52 18.07 10.97
C SER A 389 -11.44 19.11 10.69
N THR A 390 -11.71 20.00 9.77
CA THR A 390 -10.89 21.15 9.43
C THR A 390 -11.77 22.39 9.30
N LYS A 391 -11.18 23.57 9.13
CA LYS A 391 -11.90 24.80 8.82
C LYS A 391 -12.80 24.67 7.58
N TRP A 392 -12.50 23.77 6.66
CA TRP A 392 -13.19 23.60 5.36
C TRP A 392 -14.03 22.34 5.30
N LEU A 393 -13.77 21.33 6.12
CA LEU A 393 -14.39 20.02 6.07
C LEU A 393 -14.90 19.62 7.47
N PRO A 394 -16.22 19.74 7.75
CA PRO A 394 -16.79 19.32 9.03
C PRO A 394 -16.80 17.80 9.17
N TYR A 395 -16.91 17.29 10.39
CA TYR A 395 -16.87 15.85 10.65
C TYR A 395 -18.02 15.07 9.97
N SER A 396 -19.18 15.69 9.77
CA SER A 396 -20.26 15.09 8.98
C SER A 396 -19.84 14.72 7.56
N ASP A 397 -19.03 15.57 6.93
CA ASP A 397 -18.52 15.33 5.58
C ASP A 397 -17.36 14.32 5.58
N VAL A 398 -16.52 14.30 6.61
CA VAL A 398 -15.52 13.23 6.80
C VAL A 398 -16.22 11.87 6.86
N ILE A 399 -17.34 11.74 7.60
CA ILE A 399 -18.11 10.49 7.64
C ILE A 399 -18.63 10.09 6.26
N ARG A 400 -19.13 11.05 5.47
CA ARG A 400 -19.60 10.78 4.10
C ARG A 400 -18.45 10.29 3.20
N LEU A 401 -17.28 10.93 3.28
CA LEU A 401 -16.10 10.54 2.51
C LEU A 401 -15.58 9.15 2.91
N LYS A 402 -15.66 8.77 4.20
CA LYS A 402 -15.33 7.41 4.65
C LYS A 402 -16.23 6.34 4.05
N LYS A 403 -17.50 6.63 3.86
CA LYS A 403 -18.40 5.71 3.15
C LYS A 403 -18.00 5.57 1.67
N VAL A 404 -17.65 6.68 1.02
CA VAL A 404 -17.16 6.67 -0.36
C VAL A 404 -15.87 5.85 -0.47
N GLU A 405 -14.92 6.07 0.45
CA GLU A 405 -13.66 5.31 0.50
C GLU A 405 -13.90 3.80 0.61
N GLU A 406 -14.78 3.36 1.52
CA GLU A 406 -15.11 1.94 1.67
C GLU A 406 -15.76 1.36 0.41
N MET A 407 -16.62 2.12 -0.27
CA MET A 407 -17.23 1.67 -1.53
C MET A 407 -16.20 1.56 -2.66
N VAL A 408 -15.24 2.49 -2.75
CA VAL A 408 -14.13 2.40 -3.69
C VAL A 408 -13.26 1.18 -3.40
N GLU A 409 -12.94 0.91 -2.14
CA GLU A 409 -12.16 -0.25 -1.76
C GLU A 409 -12.86 -1.57 -2.13
N VAL A 410 -14.18 -1.66 -1.89
CA VAL A 410 -14.97 -2.86 -2.15
C VAL A 410 -15.23 -3.07 -3.65
N TYR A 411 -15.59 -2.02 -4.38
CA TYR A 411 -16.12 -2.15 -5.74
C TYR A 411 -15.15 -1.74 -6.85
N TYR A 412 -14.16 -0.90 -6.55
CA TYR A 412 -13.10 -0.52 -7.50
C TYR A 412 -11.82 -1.33 -7.26
N ASN A 413 -11.19 -1.15 -6.11
CA ASN A 413 -9.85 -1.70 -5.80
C ASN A 413 -9.82 -3.23 -5.70
N SER A 414 -10.96 -3.87 -5.49
CA SER A 414 -11.04 -5.34 -5.47
C SER A 414 -10.88 -5.98 -6.85
N PHE A 415 -10.99 -5.22 -7.93
CA PHE A 415 -11.05 -5.69 -9.33
C PHE A 415 -12.18 -6.69 -9.63
N GLN A 416 -13.11 -6.89 -8.70
CA GLN A 416 -14.16 -7.90 -8.85
C GLN A 416 -15.36 -7.42 -9.68
N PHE A 417 -15.45 -6.12 -9.94
CA PHE A 417 -16.62 -5.48 -10.54
C PHE A 417 -16.25 -4.50 -11.66
N SER A 418 -15.08 -4.68 -12.28
CA SER A 418 -14.47 -3.69 -13.17
C SER A 418 -15.34 -3.32 -14.36
N HIS A 419 -15.97 -4.30 -15.03
CA HIS A 419 -16.86 -4.06 -16.17
C HIS A 419 -18.20 -3.49 -15.71
N THR A 420 -18.74 -4.01 -14.61
CA THR A 420 -20.00 -3.55 -14.03
C THR A 420 -19.90 -2.09 -13.57
N MET A 421 -18.85 -1.74 -12.81
CA MET A 421 -18.69 -0.38 -12.30
C MET A 421 -18.48 0.64 -13.42
N ARG A 422 -17.75 0.28 -14.49
CA ARG A 422 -17.57 1.13 -15.67
C ARG A 422 -18.91 1.43 -16.38
N LEU A 423 -19.81 0.45 -16.45
CA LEU A 423 -21.14 0.64 -17.00
C LEU A 423 -22.05 1.44 -16.05
N LEU A 424 -22.00 1.16 -14.74
CA LEU A 424 -22.88 1.81 -13.76
C LEU A 424 -22.63 3.32 -13.64
N VAL A 425 -21.40 3.78 -13.82
CA VAL A 425 -21.09 5.23 -13.80
C VAL A 425 -21.96 6.02 -14.77
N GLU A 426 -22.38 5.43 -15.90
CA GLU A 426 -23.22 6.08 -16.90
C GLU A 426 -24.63 6.48 -16.38
N LEU A 427 -25.11 5.85 -15.29
CA LEU A 427 -26.41 6.17 -14.67
C LEU A 427 -26.36 7.40 -13.76
N PHE A 428 -25.17 7.88 -13.41
CA PHE A 428 -25.01 8.90 -12.39
C PHE A 428 -24.38 10.17 -12.97
N PRO A 429 -24.61 11.34 -12.36
CA PRO A 429 -23.99 12.59 -12.81
C PRO A 429 -22.46 12.56 -12.79
N SER A 430 -21.88 11.73 -11.91
CA SER A 430 -20.43 11.55 -11.79
C SER A 430 -20.10 10.25 -11.08
N ALA A 431 -18.84 9.80 -11.19
CA ALA A 431 -18.34 8.66 -10.45
C ALA A 431 -18.45 8.88 -8.93
N PHE A 432 -18.11 10.07 -8.44
CA PHE A 432 -18.25 10.39 -7.02
C PHE A 432 -19.69 10.23 -6.53
N SER A 433 -20.67 10.74 -7.27
CA SER A 433 -22.08 10.64 -6.87
C SER A 433 -22.59 9.19 -6.86
N MET A 434 -22.08 8.33 -7.74
CA MET A 434 -22.36 6.90 -7.72
C MET A 434 -21.85 6.25 -6.43
N TYR A 435 -20.58 6.43 -6.08
CA TYR A 435 -20.01 5.86 -4.86
C TYR A 435 -20.65 6.45 -3.59
N GLU A 436 -21.01 7.73 -3.59
CA GLU A 436 -21.76 8.35 -2.48
C GLU A 436 -23.13 7.70 -2.30
N LYS A 437 -23.88 7.49 -3.38
CA LYS A 437 -25.19 6.81 -3.31
C LYS A 437 -25.05 5.36 -2.86
N MET A 438 -24.03 4.64 -3.32
CA MET A 438 -23.74 3.29 -2.83
C MET A 438 -23.45 3.29 -1.33
N GLY A 439 -22.65 4.23 -0.83
CA GLY A 439 -22.37 4.38 0.60
C GLY A 439 -23.64 4.67 1.42
N ASN A 440 -24.53 5.53 0.91
CA ASN A 440 -25.80 5.82 1.55
C ASN A 440 -26.75 4.60 1.53
N TYR A 441 -26.74 3.81 0.46
CA TYR A 441 -27.46 2.53 0.39
C TYR A 441 -26.96 1.54 1.43
N TYR A 442 -25.65 1.37 1.56
CA TYR A 442 -25.02 0.52 2.58
C TYR A 442 -25.43 0.94 4.00
N GLU A 443 -25.40 2.22 4.29
CA GLU A 443 -25.83 2.76 5.60
C GLU A 443 -27.31 2.48 5.85
N LYS A 444 -28.19 2.79 4.89
CA LYS A 444 -29.65 2.55 4.98
C LYS A 444 -29.99 1.08 5.22
N LYS A 445 -29.21 0.15 4.67
CA LYS A 445 -29.39 -1.30 4.81
C LYS A 445 -28.64 -1.90 5.98
N GLY A 446 -27.82 -1.12 6.71
CA GLY A 446 -27.02 -1.60 7.85
C GLY A 446 -25.93 -2.60 7.45
N LEU A 447 -25.29 -2.41 6.29
CA LEU A 447 -24.34 -3.34 5.70
C LEU A 447 -22.88 -3.06 6.12
N PHE A 448 -22.58 -1.87 6.64
CA PHE A 448 -21.24 -1.52 7.13
C PHE A 448 -20.86 -2.34 8.37
N GLY A 449 -19.56 -2.65 8.50
CA GLY A 449 -19.02 -3.42 9.63
C GLY A 449 -19.30 -4.91 9.57
N LEU A 450 -19.92 -5.41 8.50
CA LEU A 450 -20.18 -6.82 8.27
C LEU A 450 -19.21 -7.40 7.24
N ASN A 451 -18.76 -8.64 7.49
CA ASN A 451 -17.93 -9.37 6.53
C ASN A 451 -18.82 -10.02 5.47
N HIS A 452 -18.99 -9.36 4.34
CA HIS A 452 -19.73 -9.91 3.21
C HIS A 452 -18.85 -10.84 2.36
N SER A 453 -19.41 -12.01 1.99
CA SER A 453 -18.77 -12.86 0.99
C SER A 453 -18.73 -12.15 -0.38
N ARG A 454 -17.86 -12.62 -1.27
CA ARG A 454 -17.83 -12.11 -2.64
C ARG A 454 -19.19 -12.17 -3.33
N LEU A 455 -19.86 -13.31 -3.26
CA LEU A 455 -21.19 -13.49 -3.89
C LEU A 455 -22.23 -12.58 -3.28
N THR A 456 -22.24 -12.41 -1.95
CA THR A 456 -23.13 -11.48 -1.27
C THR A 456 -22.91 -10.03 -1.75
N ARG A 457 -21.66 -9.62 -2.05
CA ARG A 457 -21.39 -8.29 -2.63
C ARG A 457 -21.99 -8.10 -4.02
N TYR A 458 -22.05 -9.16 -4.84
CA TYR A 458 -22.77 -9.14 -6.12
C TYR A 458 -24.27 -8.98 -5.92
N GLU A 459 -24.86 -9.71 -4.95
CA GLU A 459 -26.28 -9.58 -4.61
C GLU A 459 -26.62 -8.16 -4.12
N ILE A 460 -25.81 -7.60 -3.22
CA ILE A 460 -25.97 -6.23 -2.73
C ILE A 460 -25.86 -5.21 -3.87
N LEU A 461 -24.92 -5.38 -4.78
CA LEU A 461 -24.74 -4.50 -5.94
C LEU A 461 -25.97 -4.57 -6.86
N TRP A 462 -26.50 -5.77 -7.10
CA TRP A 462 -27.71 -5.94 -7.89
C TRP A 462 -28.92 -5.27 -7.24
N ASP A 463 -29.15 -5.48 -5.94
CA ASP A 463 -30.22 -4.85 -5.18
C ASP A 463 -30.10 -3.31 -5.21
N PHE A 464 -28.88 -2.78 -5.14
CA PHE A 464 -28.62 -1.35 -5.29
C PHE A 464 -29.04 -0.85 -6.68
N VAL A 465 -28.62 -1.53 -7.75
CA VAL A 465 -28.98 -1.19 -9.13
C VAL A 465 -30.50 -1.19 -9.32
N GLU A 466 -31.19 -2.21 -8.83
CA GLU A 466 -32.66 -2.28 -8.90
C GLU A 466 -33.33 -1.12 -8.17
N SER A 467 -32.79 -0.73 -6.99
CA SER A 467 -33.35 0.39 -6.22
C SER A 467 -33.15 1.73 -6.93
N GLU A 468 -32.01 1.97 -7.58
CA GLU A 468 -31.76 3.22 -8.31
C GLU A 468 -32.62 3.30 -9.59
N LEU A 469 -32.74 2.21 -10.33
CA LEU A 469 -33.56 2.18 -11.55
C LEU A 469 -35.06 2.35 -11.25
N ALA A 470 -35.56 1.84 -10.14
CA ALA A 470 -36.93 2.02 -9.73
C ALA A 470 -37.30 3.52 -9.47
N GLU A 471 -36.32 4.35 -9.14
CA GLU A 471 -36.53 5.80 -8.95
C GLU A 471 -36.77 6.55 -10.29
N PHE A 472 -36.37 5.99 -11.44
CA PHE A 472 -36.47 6.63 -12.76
C PHE A 472 -37.75 6.25 -13.55
N SER A 473 -38.53 5.28 -13.12
CA SER A 473 -39.60 4.63 -13.88
C SER A 473 -40.89 5.48 -13.98
N CYS A 474 -41.01 6.36 -15.01
CA CYS A 474 -42.17 7.22 -15.23
C CYS A 474 -42.89 7.08 -16.59
N SER A 475 -42.33 6.36 -17.60
CA SER A 475 -42.97 6.17 -18.91
C SER A 475 -42.59 4.85 -19.57
N GLU A 476 -43.39 4.34 -20.53
CA GLU A 476 -43.13 3.09 -21.25
C GLU A 476 -41.78 3.09 -22.00
N GLU A 477 -41.39 4.25 -22.54
CA GLU A 477 -40.09 4.38 -23.24
C GLU A 477 -38.91 4.30 -22.25
N VAL A 478 -39.08 4.85 -21.05
CA VAL A 478 -38.08 4.77 -19.96
C VAL A 478 -38.00 3.34 -19.45
N GLN A 479 -39.13 2.63 -19.28
CA GLN A 479 -39.14 1.23 -18.86
C GLN A 479 -38.41 0.29 -19.82
N LYS A 480 -38.51 0.53 -21.14
CA LYS A 480 -37.77 -0.25 -22.13
C LYS A 480 -36.25 0.00 -22.04
N LYS A 481 -35.82 1.26 -21.93
CA LYS A 481 -34.41 1.63 -21.72
C LYS A 481 -33.87 1.06 -20.41
N GLU A 482 -34.69 1.03 -19.36
CA GLU A 482 -34.38 0.41 -18.07
C GLU A 482 -34.16 -1.10 -18.21
N ALA A 483 -35.04 -1.80 -18.94
CA ALA A 483 -34.91 -3.26 -19.16
C ALA A 483 -33.63 -3.58 -19.94
N ASP A 484 -33.34 -2.83 -21.02
CA ASP A 484 -32.09 -2.99 -21.80
C ASP A 484 -30.84 -2.72 -20.95
N PHE A 485 -30.91 -1.72 -20.06
CA PHE A 485 -29.79 -1.43 -19.17
C PHE A 485 -29.61 -2.50 -18.10
N LYS A 486 -30.70 -2.99 -17.48
CA LYS A 486 -30.64 -4.13 -16.55
C LYS A 486 -29.99 -5.37 -17.19
N GLU A 487 -30.35 -5.69 -18.43
CA GLU A 487 -29.72 -6.80 -19.13
C GLU A 487 -28.22 -6.60 -19.33
N LYS A 488 -27.76 -5.40 -19.73
CA LYS A 488 -26.33 -5.07 -19.84
C LYS A 488 -25.61 -5.16 -18.51
N VAL A 489 -26.23 -4.71 -17.40
CA VAL A 489 -25.64 -4.84 -16.06
C VAL A 489 -25.50 -6.30 -15.67
N LEU A 490 -26.52 -7.14 -15.88
CA LEU A 490 -26.46 -8.57 -15.60
C LEU A 490 -25.38 -9.28 -16.43
N GLU A 491 -25.22 -8.92 -17.69
CA GLU A 491 -24.14 -9.46 -18.53
C GLU A 491 -22.75 -9.03 -18.04
N SER A 492 -22.59 -7.76 -17.65
CA SER A 492 -21.34 -7.26 -17.08
C SER A 492 -21.02 -7.91 -15.73
N MET A 493 -22.01 -8.09 -14.85
CA MET A 493 -21.84 -8.81 -13.59
C MET A 493 -21.50 -10.29 -13.81
N THR A 494 -22.08 -10.92 -14.83
CA THR A 494 -21.75 -12.30 -15.21
C THR A 494 -20.31 -12.40 -15.70
N LEU A 495 -19.88 -11.46 -16.55
CA LEU A 495 -18.50 -11.37 -17.03
C LEU A 495 -17.53 -11.21 -15.87
N ASP A 496 -17.73 -10.21 -15.00
CA ASP A 496 -16.88 -9.95 -13.84
C ASP A 496 -16.80 -11.16 -12.91
N LEU A 497 -17.92 -11.84 -12.68
CA LEU A 497 -17.99 -13.02 -11.82
C LEU A 497 -17.10 -14.16 -12.34
N TYR A 498 -17.23 -14.48 -13.64
CA TYR A 498 -16.50 -15.61 -14.24
C TYR A 498 -15.07 -15.25 -14.66
N LEU A 499 -14.72 -13.98 -14.82
CA LEU A 499 -13.32 -13.55 -14.91
C LEU A 499 -12.51 -13.95 -13.67
N ARG A 500 -13.15 -13.95 -12.49
CA ARG A 500 -12.47 -14.20 -11.22
C ARG A 500 -12.44 -15.64 -10.80
N ASP A 501 -13.52 -16.39 -11.03
CA ASP A 501 -13.61 -17.73 -10.46
C ASP A 501 -14.64 -18.61 -11.18
N ASN A 502 -14.39 -19.91 -11.21
CA ASN A 502 -15.35 -20.92 -11.65
C ASN A 502 -16.38 -21.16 -10.54
N VAL A 503 -17.42 -20.33 -10.48
CA VAL A 503 -18.45 -20.40 -9.45
C VAL A 503 -19.32 -21.62 -9.64
N LYS A 504 -19.32 -22.54 -8.67
CA LYS A 504 -20.11 -23.78 -8.71
C LYS A 504 -21.62 -23.53 -8.63
N ASN A 505 -22.02 -22.60 -7.79
CA ASN A 505 -23.41 -22.24 -7.59
C ASN A 505 -23.65 -20.86 -8.19
N ARG A 506 -24.34 -20.80 -9.34
CA ARG A 506 -24.68 -19.56 -10.00
C ARG A 506 -25.62 -18.75 -9.09
N PRO A 507 -25.34 -17.46 -8.83
CA PRO A 507 -26.22 -16.59 -8.07
C PRO A 507 -27.61 -16.50 -8.69
N ALA A 508 -28.66 -16.50 -7.85
CA ALA A 508 -30.06 -16.54 -8.31
C ALA A 508 -30.44 -15.31 -9.18
N PHE A 509 -29.89 -14.15 -8.89
CA PHE A 509 -30.16 -12.91 -9.64
C PHE A 509 -29.67 -12.96 -11.10
N LEU A 510 -28.68 -13.80 -11.42
CA LEU A 510 -28.20 -13.99 -12.81
C LEU A 510 -29.12 -14.90 -13.64
N GLY A 511 -30.15 -15.50 -13.04
CA GLY A 511 -31.02 -16.47 -13.71
C GLY A 511 -30.30 -17.76 -14.11
N GLU A 512 -30.93 -18.54 -15.00
CA GLU A 512 -30.32 -19.75 -15.53
C GLU A 512 -29.22 -19.45 -16.56
N SER A 513 -28.25 -20.37 -16.72
CA SER A 513 -27.21 -20.24 -17.74
C SER A 513 -27.82 -20.18 -19.13
N LYS A 514 -27.38 -19.20 -19.92
CA LYS A 514 -27.76 -19.07 -21.35
C LYS A 514 -27.06 -20.10 -22.25
N VAL A 515 -26.25 -21.04 -21.71
CA VAL A 515 -25.58 -22.11 -22.44
C VAL A 515 -26.32 -23.42 -22.21
N GLU A 516 -26.86 -23.97 -23.29
CA GLU A 516 -27.55 -25.28 -23.26
C GLU A 516 -26.56 -26.40 -22.89
N LYS A 517 -27.02 -27.39 -22.09
CA LYS A 517 -26.17 -28.50 -21.61
C LYS A 517 -25.55 -29.29 -22.74
N ASP A 518 -26.29 -29.48 -23.83
CA ASP A 518 -25.85 -30.22 -25.00
C ASP A 518 -24.76 -29.47 -25.75
N VAL A 519 -24.90 -28.16 -25.94
CA VAL A 519 -23.88 -27.27 -26.54
C VAL A 519 -22.59 -27.32 -25.72
N ALA A 520 -22.67 -27.15 -24.40
CA ALA A 520 -21.51 -27.24 -23.53
C ALA A 520 -20.86 -28.65 -23.57
N SER A 521 -21.68 -29.73 -23.65
CA SER A 521 -21.17 -31.09 -23.72
C SER A 521 -20.42 -31.35 -25.00
N GLU A 522 -20.97 -30.90 -26.12
CA GLU A 522 -20.36 -31.04 -27.44
C GLU A 522 -19.06 -30.24 -27.55
N PHE A 523 -19.08 -28.99 -27.09
CA PHE A 523 -17.88 -28.15 -27.06
C PHE A 523 -16.73 -28.82 -26.29
N TYR A 524 -16.95 -29.26 -25.06
CA TYR A 524 -15.89 -29.90 -24.26
C TYR A 524 -15.41 -31.25 -24.79
N LYS A 525 -16.25 -31.99 -25.49
CA LYS A 525 -15.81 -33.22 -26.17
C LYS A 525 -14.87 -32.90 -27.32
N LYS A 526 -15.27 -31.97 -28.18
CA LYS A 526 -14.46 -31.51 -29.30
C LYS A 526 -13.14 -30.88 -28.85
N GLU A 527 -13.19 -30.03 -27.85
CA GLU A 527 -12.00 -29.36 -27.32
C GLU A 527 -11.02 -30.35 -26.67
N ALA A 528 -11.48 -31.44 -26.05
CA ALA A 528 -10.63 -32.49 -25.51
C ALA A 528 -9.91 -33.31 -26.60
N GLU A 529 -10.44 -33.33 -27.84
CA GLU A 529 -9.83 -33.98 -28.98
C GLU A 529 -8.93 -33.06 -29.80
N GLU A 530 -9.38 -31.81 -30.03
CA GLU A 530 -8.74 -30.87 -30.95
C GLU A 530 -7.78 -29.88 -30.28
N HIS A 531 -8.00 -29.55 -29.00
CA HIS A 531 -7.25 -28.53 -28.23
C HIS A 531 -7.10 -27.20 -28.99
N LYS A 532 -8.18 -26.75 -29.65
CA LYS A 532 -8.19 -25.55 -30.50
C LYS A 532 -7.90 -24.28 -29.68
N TYR A 533 -8.55 -24.17 -28.53
CA TYR A 533 -8.43 -23.01 -27.63
C TYR A 533 -7.53 -23.30 -26.42
N LEU A 534 -7.61 -24.53 -25.88
CA LEU A 534 -6.93 -24.96 -24.65
C LEU A 534 -5.67 -25.81 -24.99
N LYS A 535 -4.72 -25.21 -25.70
CA LYS A 535 -3.52 -25.89 -26.20
C LYS A 535 -2.65 -26.53 -25.11
N ASP A 536 -2.58 -25.88 -23.93
CA ASP A 536 -1.75 -26.34 -22.81
C ASP A 536 -2.42 -27.39 -21.92
N TYR A 537 -3.56 -27.94 -22.36
CA TYR A 537 -4.32 -28.98 -21.65
C TYR A 537 -4.26 -30.33 -22.33
N GLU A 538 -3.23 -30.62 -23.13
CA GLU A 538 -3.02 -31.89 -23.78
C GLU A 538 -3.11 -33.05 -22.77
N GLY A 539 -3.92 -34.08 -23.09
CA GLY A 539 -4.19 -35.20 -22.22
C GLY A 539 -5.31 -35.01 -21.18
N TYR A 540 -5.95 -33.86 -21.14
CA TYR A 540 -7.11 -33.63 -20.27
C TYR A 540 -8.41 -34.11 -20.95
N ASP A 541 -9.21 -34.86 -20.21
CA ASP A 541 -10.56 -35.25 -20.68
C ASP A 541 -11.56 -34.08 -20.54
N SER A 542 -12.74 -34.22 -21.14
CA SER A 542 -13.80 -33.20 -21.10
C SER A 542 -14.27 -32.82 -19.68
N ARG A 543 -14.15 -33.75 -18.70
CA ARG A 543 -14.51 -33.48 -17.29
C ARG A 543 -13.43 -32.66 -16.59
N GLN A 544 -12.18 -32.93 -16.91
CA GLN A 544 -11.05 -32.17 -16.37
C GLN A 544 -11.06 -30.74 -16.93
N LEU A 545 -11.29 -30.57 -18.25
CA LEU A 545 -11.43 -29.26 -18.87
C LEU A 545 -12.54 -28.41 -18.21
N ARG A 546 -13.72 -29.02 -17.96
CA ARG A 546 -14.84 -28.34 -17.27
C ARG A 546 -14.52 -27.88 -15.83
N LYS A 547 -13.57 -28.52 -15.15
CA LYS A 547 -13.13 -28.09 -13.82
C LYS A 547 -12.19 -26.90 -13.87
N MET A 548 -11.41 -26.82 -14.94
CA MET A 548 -10.37 -25.81 -15.12
C MET A 548 -10.85 -24.57 -15.88
N THR A 549 -12.02 -24.64 -16.49
CA THR A 549 -12.59 -23.60 -17.35
C THR A 549 -14.09 -23.42 -17.11
N HIS A 550 -14.66 -22.33 -17.62
CA HIS A 550 -16.10 -22.08 -17.63
C HIS A 550 -16.56 -21.61 -19.00
N LEU A 551 -17.72 -22.07 -19.44
CA LEU A 551 -18.33 -21.65 -20.70
C LEU A 551 -19.62 -20.86 -20.40
N GLU A 552 -19.70 -19.63 -20.91
CA GLU A 552 -20.87 -18.75 -20.70
C GLU A 552 -21.25 -18.05 -22.02
N ARG A 553 -22.53 -17.71 -22.17
CA ARG A 553 -23.03 -16.93 -23.32
C ARG A 553 -23.25 -15.47 -22.89
N LEU A 554 -22.46 -14.56 -23.48
CA LEU A 554 -22.52 -13.12 -23.23
C LEU A 554 -22.66 -12.40 -24.57
N ASN A 555 -23.55 -11.41 -24.67
CA ASN A 555 -23.84 -10.69 -25.92
C ASN A 555 -24.07 -11.62 -27.14
N GLY A 556 -24.77 -12.73 -26.91
CA GLY A 556 -25.08 -13.73 -27.94
C GLY A 556 -23.91 -14.65 -28.34
N LYS A 557 -22.67 -14.42 -27.87
CA LYS A 557 -21.48 -15.21 -28.20
C LYS A 557 -21.07 -16.13 -27.05
N LEU A 558 -20.47 -17.27 -27.38
CA LEU A 558 -19.89 -18.17 -26.38
C LEU A 558 -18.51 -17.67 -25.95
N HIS A 559 -18.29 -17.59 -24.63
CA HIS A 559 -17.03 -17.19 -24.02
C HIS A 559 -16.52 -18.33 -23.15
N LEU A 560 -15.26 -18.73 -23.39
CA LEU A 560 -14.55 -19.71 -22.59
C LEU A 560 -13.57 -18.99 -21.66
N PHE A 561 -13.75 -19.17 -20.36
CA PHE A 561 -12.87 -18.62 -19.32
C PHE A 561 -11.87 -19.69 -18.89
N ASP A 562 -10.59 -19.38 -18.97
CA ASP A 562 -9.49 -20.29 -18.61
C ASP A 562 -8.80 -19.82 -17.33
N TYR A 563 -9.00 -20.57 -16.24
CA TYR A 563 -8.49 -20.19 -14.92
C TYR A 563 -7.03 -20.60 -14.67
N ARG A 564 -6.42 -21.37 -15.55
CA ARG A 564 -4.98 -21.66 -15.50
C ARG A 564 -4.15 -20.48 -16.01
N HIS A 565 -4.66 -19.79 -17.02
CA HIS A 565 -4.00 -18.64 -17.61
C HIS A 565 -4.68 -17.36 -17.13
N ARG A 566 -3.95 -16.59 -16.32
CA ARG A 566 -4.46 -15.35 -15.73
C ARG A 566 -3.61 -14.15 -16.13
N ASN A 567 -4.27 -13.02 -16.29
CA ASN A 567 -3.59 -11.75 -16.44
C ASN A 567 -2.74 -11.45 -15.18
N LYS A 568 -1.48 -11.07 -15.39
CA LYS A 568 -0.54 -10.83 -14.28
C LYS A 568 -0.85 -9.58 -13.45
N LEU A 569 -1.55 -8.60 -14.03
CA LEU A 569 -1.87 -7.33 -13.35
C LEU A 569 -3.14 -7.44 -12.51
N ASN A 570 -4.23 -7.93 -13.10
CA ASN A 570 -5.54 -7.95 -12.45
C ASN A 570 -6.03 -9.34 -12.07
N GLN A 571 -5.29 -10.42 -12.39
CA GLN A 571 -5.62 -11.82 -12.10
C GLN A 571 -6.90 -12.34 -12.78
N ASP A 572 -7.40 -11.66 -13.81
CA ASP A 572 -8.52 -12.14 -14.60
C ASP A 572 -8.15 -13.39 -15.40
N ALA A 573 -9.11 -14.32 -15.53
CA ALA A 573 -8.99 -15.48 -16.37
C ALA A 573 -8.82 -15.07 -17.85
N ALA A 574 -8.03 -15.82 -18.59
CA ALA A 574 -7.99 -15.65 -20.04
C ALA A 574 -9.36 -15.98 -20.66
N ILE A 575 -9.78 -15.22 -21.67
CA ILE A 575 -11.06 -15.41 -22.37
C ILE A 575 -10.79 -15.74 -23.82
N TYR A 576 -11.51 -16.77 -24.31
CA TYR A 576 -11.59 -17.10 -25.73
C TYR A 576 -13.03 -16.92 -26.20
N ILE A 577 -13.24 -16.17 -27.27
CA ILE A 577 -14.56 -16.07 -27.92
C ILE A 577 -14.65 -17.24 -28.88
N ILE A 578 -15.66 -18.08 -28.70
CA ILE A 578 -15.89 -19.27 -29.52
C ILE A 578 -16.73 -18.84 -30.73
N GLU A 579 -16.25 -19.10 -31.92
CA GLU A 579 -16.99 -18.92 -33.15
C GLU A 579 -18.01 -20.07 -33.27
N ASP A 580 -19.29 -19.74 -33.46
CA ASP A 580 -20.41 -20.71 -33.60
C ASP A 580 -20.23 -21.63 -34.81
#